data_f2115f5cd9a85c8fcdfb45cd5e4ec7b4
#
_entry.id   f2115f5cd9a85c8fcdfb45cd5e4ec7b4
#
_cell.length_a   1.000
_cell.length_b   1.000
_cell.length_c   1.000
_cell.angle_alpha   90.00
_cell.angle_beta   90.00
_cell.angle_gamma   90.00
#
_symmetry.space_group_name_H-M   'P 1'
#
loop_
_entity.id
_entity.type
_entity.pdbx_description
1 polymer ?
#
loop_
_entity_poly.entity_id
_entity_poly.type
_entity_poly.pdbx_seq_one_letter_code
_entity_poly.pdbx_strand_id
1 'polypeptide(L)'
;MNTLRQLNRAAAPALKQATKSGLVLPNVPQVLRPATTLAAGTPKISKGPTKYGGVYTVTLIPGDGVGVEITDSVKEIFEAMNVPVEWEQFNVSGETHGSESLFKEAMESLKRNKVGLKGILFTPIETGSHNSWNVAMRQQLDIYASLVICKSLPGYPTRHKDVDFAIIRENTEGEYSGLEHSSYPGVVESLKVSTRAKAERISRFAFDFALKNGRKKVTCVHKANIMKLGDGLFLNTFRRVAEEYKSSGIESNDMIVDNTSMQLVSRPQQFDVMVMPNLYGNIVSNIGAALVGGPGTVPGCNIGREFALYEPGCRHVAKDIMGTNAANPAAMILSATMMLRHLGLDTQANQIAESVYKVIQDGKVRTADMGGKSKTHEFTQAVLSNL
;
A
#
# COMPACT_ATOMS: atom_id res chain seq x y z
N MET A 1 -24.92 -46.33 19.96
CA MET A 1 -25.62 -45.04 20.18
C MET A 1 -25.92 -44.74 21.70
N ASN A 2 -25.28 -45.40 22.63
CA ASN A 2 -25.58 -45.23 24.06
C ASN A 2 -24.42 -44.66 24.92
N THR A 3 -23.30 -44.32 24.33
CA THR A 3 -22.10 -43.86 25.08
C THR A 3 -21.95 -42.32 25.15
N LEU A 4 -22.66 -41.56 24.31
CA LEU A 4 -22.63 -40.11 24.31
C LEU A 4 -23.67 -39.42 25.19
N ARG A 5 -24.60 -40.18 25.79
CA ARG A 5 -25.60 -39.65 26.74
C ARG A 5 -25.18 -39.69 28.21
N GLN A 6 -24.13 -40.41 28.58
CA GLN A 6 -23.64 -40.48 29.98
C GLN A 6 -22.62 -39.40 30.34
N LEU A 7 -21.95 -38.78 29.39
CA LEU A 7 -20.97 -37.72 29.71
C LEU A 7 -21.60 -36.34 29.99
N ASN A 8 -22.85 -36.13 29.59
CA ASN A 8 -23.54 -34.84 29.85
C ASN A 8 -24.31 -34.77 31.17
N ARG A 9 -24.33 -35.85 31.99
CA ARG A 9 -25.00 -35.84 33.29
C ARG A 9 -24.08 -35.62 34.51
N ALA A 10 -22.76 -35.67 34.33
CA ALA A 10 -21.79 -35.51 35.42
C ALA A 10 -21.28 -34.07 35.61
N ALA A 11 -21.51 -33.15 34.67
CA ALA A 11 -21.00 -31.76 34.72
C ALA A 11 -22.00 -30.74 35.30
N ALA A 12 -23.24 -31.12 35.55
CA ALA A 12 -24.27 -30.18 35.97
C ALA A 12 -24.29 -29.81 37.48
N PRO A 13 -23.74 -30.60 38.43
CA PRO A 13 -23.74 -30.20 39.84
C PRO A 13 -22.59 -29.27 40.25
N ALA A 14 -21.47 -29.24 39.53
CA ALA A 14 -20.29 -28.46 39.95
C ALA A 14 -20.44 -26.95 39.69
N LEU A 15 -21.26 -26.54 38.71
CA LEU A 15 -21.46 -25.12 38.38
C LEU A 15 -22.46 -24.40 39.32
N LYS A 16 -23.26 -25.12 40.12
CA LYS A 16 -24.21 -24.51 41.03
C LYS A 16 -23.69 -24.26 42.47
N GLN A 17 -22.49 -24.72 42.79
CA GLN A 17 -21.86 -24.46 44.08
C GLN A 17 -20.86 -23.29 44.09
N ALA A 18 -20.41 -22.82 42.93
CA ALA A 18 -19.47 -21.71 42.85
C ALA A 18 -20.09 -20.31 43.01
N THR A 19 -21.42 -20.20 43.10
CA THR A 19 -22.13 -18.92 43.22
C THR A 19 -22.55 -18.56 44.62
N LYS A 20 -22.12 -19.32 45.65
CA LYS A 20 -22.51 -19.09 47.07
C LYS A 20 -21.37 -18.78 48.03
N SER A 21 -20.13 -18.70 47.60
CA SER A 21 -19.03 -18.17 48.41
C SER A 21 -18.76 -16.74 47.96
N GLY A 22 -19.20 -15.78 48.79
CA GLY A 22 -18.93 -14.37 48.59
C GLY A 22 -17.44 -14.07 48.73
N LEU A 23 -16.68 -14.18 47.66
CA LEU A 23 -15.35 -13.60 47.55
C LEU A 23 -15.54 -12.11 47.23
N VAL A 24 -15.42 -11.29 48.28
CA VAL A 24 -15.26 -9.84 48.14
C VAL A 24 -13.92 -9.61 47.47
N LEU A 25 -13.95 -9.30 46.19
CA LEU A 25 -12.77 -8.79 45.50
C LEU A 25 -12.45 -7.40 46.04
N PRO A 26 -11.18 -7.08 46.33
CA PRO A 26 -10.83 -5.76 46.84
C PRO A 26 -11.16 -4.72 45.76
N ASN A 27 -11.77 -3.61 46.18
CA ASN A 27 -12.06 -2.44 45.38
C ASN A 27 -10.79 -1.97 44.66
N VAL A 28 -10.68 -2.27 43.36
CA VAL A 28 -9.72 -1.60 42.48
C VAL A 28 -10.33 -0.23 42.23
N PRO A 29 -9.64 0.88 42.54
CA PRO A 29 -10.16 2.20 42.25
C PRO A 29 -10.38 2.28 40.74
N GLN A 30 -11.60 2.57 40.30
CA GLN A 30 -11.88 3.03 38.97
C GLN A 30 -11.14 4.36 38.79
N VAL A 31 -9.94 4.29 38.20
CA VAL A 31 -9.30 5.47 37.64
C VAL A 31 -10.22 5.93 36.49
N LEU A 32 -11.07 6.90 36.76
CA LEU A 32 -11.78 7.69 35.80
C LEU A 32 -10.70 8.26 34.83
N ARG A 33 -10.49 7.59 33.70
CA ARG A 33 -9.74 8.19 32.62
C ARG A 33 -10.57 9.40 32.18
N PRO A 34 -10.03 10.62 32.21
CA PRO A 34 -10.72 11.76 31.66
C PRO A 34 -11.06 11.42 30.21
N ALA A 35 -12.29 11.74 29.78
CA ALA A 35 -12.69 11.68 28.39
C ALA A 35 -11.65 12.49 27.61
N THR A 36 -10.80 11.78 26.87
CA THR A 36 -9.81 12.40 26.01
C THR A 36 -10.61 13.04 24.91
N THR A 37 -10.84 14.33 25.05
CA THR A 37 -11.25 15.20 23.94
C THR A 37 -10.42 14.80 22.74
N LEU A 38 -11.08 14.51 21.62
CA LEU A 38 -10.53 14.26 20.31
C LEU A 38 -9.74 15.50 19.85
N ALA A 39 -8.62 15.79 20.47
CA ALA A 39 -7.54 16.47 19.82
C ALA A 39 -6.86 15.39 18.98
N ALA A 40 -7.27 15.31 17.72
CA ALA A 40 -6.60 14.50 16.71
C ALA A 40 -5.17 15.01 16.57
N GLY A 41 -4.31 14.53 17.46
CA GLY A 41 -2.88 14.56 17.24
C GLY A 41 -2.60 13.62 16.09
N THR A 42 -2.51 14.16 14.87
CA THR A 42 -1.70 13.53 13.83
C THR A 42 -0.41 13.09 14.52
N PRO A 43 -0.01 11.80 14.40
CA PRO A 43 1.26 11.39 14.96
C PRO A 43 2.31 12.36 14.42
N LYS A 44 2.88 13.18 15.29
CA LYS A 44 3.97 14.06 14.91
C LYS A 44 5.07 13.12 14.47
N ILE A 45 5.38 13.14 13.16
CA ILE A 45 6.59 12.53 12.63
C ILE A 45 7.69 13.19 13.44
N SER A 46 8.38 12.42 14.28
CA SER A 46 9.27 12.96 15.33
C SER A 46 10.49 13.69 14.79
N LYS A 47 10.77 13.55 13.50
CA LYS A 47 11.65 14.39 12.67
C LYS A 47 11.14 14.23 11.23
N GLY A 48 10.77 15.32 10.60
CA GLY A 48 10.39 15.34 9.18
C GLY A 48 11.54 14.90 8.25
N PRO A 49 11.28 14.82 6.94
CA PRO A 49 12.30 14.52 5.94
C PRO A 49 13.53 15.41 6.11
N THR A 50 14.70 14.84 5.85
CA THR A 50 15.97 15.56 6.01
C THR A 50 16.07 16.68 4.98
N LYS A 51 16.27 17.92 5.45
CA LYS A 51 16.39 19.11 4.61
C LYS A 51 17.65 19.89 4.99
N TYR A 52 18.57 20.05 4.05
CA TYR A 52 19.79 20.81 4.20
C TYR A 52 19.83 21.95 3.17
N GLY A 53 20.15 23.16 3.59
CA GLY A 53 20.27 24.30 2.68
C GLY A 53 19.03 24.61 1.84
N GLY A 54 17.84 24.14 2.27
CA GLY A 54 16.62 24.28 1.50
C GLY A 54 16.32 23.09 0.58
N VAL A 55 17.20 22.11 0.46
CA VAL A 55 17.09 20.94 -0.41
C VAL A 55 16.77 19.68 0.41
N TYR A 56 15.88 18.84 -0.08
CA TYR A 56 15.54 17.54 0.52
C TYR A 56 16.45 16.45 -0.04
N THR A 57 17.09 15.67 0.82
CA THR A 57 17.80 14.45 0.39
C THR A 57 16.82 13.28 0.38
N VAL A 58 16.65 12.64 -0.77
CA VAL A 58 15.74 11.53 -1.00
C VAL A 58 16.52 10.30 -1.44
N THR A 59 16.26 9.17 -0.80
CA THR A 59 16.84 7.88 -1.20
C THR A 59 16.19 7.40 -2.49
N LEU A 60 17.00 7.13 -3.53
CA LEU A 60 16.53 6.62 -4.81
C LEU A 60 17.04 5.20 -5.04
N ILE A 61 16.11 4.28 -5.32
CA ILE A 61 16.42 2.90 -5.70
C ILE A 61 15.77 2.65 -7.05
N PRO A 62 16.48 2.73 -8.18
CA PRO A 62 15.90 2.48 -9.51
C PRO A 62 15.25 1.09 -9.61
N GLY A 63 15.85 0.07 -8.97
CA GLY A 63 15.34 -1.29 -9.02
C GLY A 63 15.71 -2.02 -10.32
N ASP A 64 14.93 -3.04 -10.64
CA ASP A 64 15.18 -3.95 -11.76
C ASP A 64 14.31 -3.62 -12.98
N GLY A 65 14.62 -4.27 -14.11
CA GLY A 65 13.88 -4.13 -15.35
C GLY A 65 13.87 -2.68 -15.84
N VAL A 66 12.68 -2.15 -16.14
CA VAL A 66 12.52 -0.77 -16.66
C VAL A 66 12.71 0.31 -15.59
N GLY A 67 13.04 -0.06 -14.36
CA GLY A 67 13.15 0.86 -13.24
C GLY A 67 14.12 2.00 -13.48
N VAL A 68 15.27 1.74 -14.09
CA VAL A 68 16.27 2.76 -14.46
C VAL A 68 15.68 3.79 -15.40
N GLU A 69 15.07 3.35 -16.50
CA GLU A 69 14.51 4.22 -17.54
C GLU A 69 13.42 5.16 -16.98
N ILE A 70 12.52 4.63 -16.15
CA ILE A 70 11.43 5.43 -15.58
C ILE A 70 11.87 6.33 -14.44
N THR A 71 12.94 5.99 -13.70
CA THR A 71 13.51 6.90 -12.69
C THR A 71 14.33 8.01 -13.32
N ASP A 72 15.02 7.76 -14.42
CA ASP A 72 15.74 8.79 -15.18
C ASP A 72 14.77 9.84 -15.73
N SER A 73 13.58 9.43 -16.19
CA SER A 73 12.51 10.36 -16.56
C SER A 73 12.11 11.31 -15.42
N VAL A 74 12.04 10.80 -14.18
CA VAL A 74 11.75 11.63 -13.00
C VAL A 74 12.89 12.61 -12.71
N LYS A 75 14.15 12.16 -12.80
CA LYS A 75 15.31 13.03 -12.58
C LYS A 75 15.34 14.18 -13.57
N GLU A 76 15.14 13.89 -14.85
CA GLU A 76 15.13 14.88 -15.93
C GLU A 76 14.05 15.95 -15.71
N ILE A 77 12.84 15.55 -15.31
CA ILE A 77 11.73 16.46 -14.99
C ILE A 77 12.07 17.31 -13.75
N PHE A 78 12.63 16.72 -12.71
CA PHE A 78 12.98 17.44 -11.47
C PHE A 78 14.10 18.45 -11.70
N GLU A 79 15.10 18.10 -12.52
CA GLU A 79 16.17 18.99 -12.92
C GLU A 79 15.64 20.19 -13.72
N ALA A 80 14.82 19.95 -14.74
CA ALA A 80 14.22 21.00 -15.56
C ALA A 80 13.37 22.00 -14.75
N MET A 81 12.69 21.51 -13.71
CA MET A 81 11.87 22.36 -12.84
C MET A 81 12.63 22.94 -11.62
N ASN A 82 13.92 22.69 -11.50
CA ASN A 82 14.71 23.06 -10.33
C ASN A 82 14.03 22.61 -9.01
N VAL A 83 13.50 21.38 -8.97
CA VAL A 83 12.88 20.83 -7.77
C VAL A 83 13.94 20.70 -6.68
N PRO A 84 13.73 21.21 -5.45
CA PRO A 84 14.73 21.19 -4.38
C PRO A 84 14.86 19.78 -3.76
N VAL A 85 15.24 18.81 -4.57
CA VAL A 85 15.46 17.41 -4.19
C VAL A 85 16.82 16.97 -4.71
N GLU A 86 17.62 16.39 -3.82
CA GLU A 86 18.89 15.73 -4.11
C GLU A 86 18.73 14.22 -3.96
N TRP A 87 19.21 13.45 -4.92
CA TRP A 87 19.08 12.02 -4.94
C TRP A 87 20.28 11.30 -4.34
N GLU A 88 20.06 10.50 -3.31
CA GLU A 88 21.03 9.53 -2.82
C GLU A 88 20.69 8.16 -3.44
N GLN A 89 21.35 7.83 -4.57
CA GLN A 89 20.99 6.66 -5.38
C GLN A 89 21.77 5.42 -5.01
N PHE A 90 21.02 4.29 -4.90
CA PHE A 90 21.54 2.94 -4.69
C PHE A 90 20.99 1.99 -5.76
N ASN A 91 21.89 1.38 -6.52
CA ASN A 91 21.53 0.44 -7.59
C ASN A 91 21.33 -0.97 -7.03
N VAL A 92 20.39 -1.11 -6.08
CA VAL A 92 20.00 -2.40 -5.52
C VAL A 92 19.24 -3.20 -6.57
N SER A 93 19.60 -4.47 -6.74
CA SER A 93 18.91 -5.41 -7.65
C SER A 93 18.47 -6.66 -6.89
N GLY A 94 17.29 -7.15 -7.17
CA GLY A 94 16.80 -8.44 -6.70
C GLY A 94 17.31 -9.62 -7.52
N GLU A 95 18.04 -9.38 -8.62
CA GLU A 95 18.59 -10.42 -9.50
C GLU A 95 20.06 -10.72 -9.24
N THR A 96 20.79 -9.71 -8.76
CA THR A 96 22.25 -9.80 -8.62
C THR A 96 22.63 -10.40 -7.27
N HIS A 97 23.34 -11.52 -7.29
CA HIS A 97 23.98 -12.05 -6.09
C HIS A 97 24.99 -11.03 -5.54
N GLY A 98 24.98 -10.82 -4.22
CA GLY A 98 25.88 -9.86 -3.56
C GLY A 98 25.30 -8.45 -3.34
N SER A 99 24.05 -8.20 -3.71
CA SER A 99 23.38 -6.92 -3.46
C SER A 99 23.03 -6.67 -1.97
N GLU A 100 23.37 -7.57 -1.05
CA GLU A 100 23.01 -7.44 0.38
C GLU A 100 23.67 -6.23 1.05
N SER A 101 24.96 -5.95 0.76
CA SER A 101 25.66 -4.78 1.32
C SER A 101 25.01 -3.49 0.84
N LEU A 102 24.76 -3.39 -0.46
CA LEU A 102 24.12 -2.23 -1.09
C LEU A 102 22.67 -2.03 -0.60
N PHE A 103 21.94 -3.13 -0.39
CA PHE A 103 20.62 -3.09 0.24
C PHE A 103 20.69 -2.53 1.68
N LYS A 104 21.67 -2.95 2.48
CA LYS A 104 21.88 -2.42 3.85
C LYS A 104 22.19 -0.93 3.83
N GLU A 105 23.07 -0.49 2.92
CA GLU A 105 23.39 0.92 2.74
C GLU A 105 22.16 1.74 2.34
N ALA A 106 21.35 1.25 1.39
CA ALA A 106 20.08 1.88 1.00
C ALA A 106 19.10 1.97 2.17
N MET A 107 19.05 0.93 3.02
CA MET A 107 18.21 0.93 4.23
C MET A 107 18.68 1.97 5.26
N GLU A 108 19.98 2.13 5.46
CA GLU A 108 20.51 3.18 6.34
C GLU A 108 20.25 4.59 5.78
N SER A 109 20.35 4.76 4.45
CA SER A 109 19.94 5.97 3.77
C SER A 109 18.46 6.28 4.00
N LEU A 110 17.56 5.31 3.81
CA LEU A 110 16.13 5.48 4.06
C LEU A 110 15.82 5.83 5.52
N LYS A 111 16.51 5.23 6.48
CA LYS A 111 16.36 5.57 7.90
C LYS A 111 16.80 6.99 8.20
N ARG A 112 17.82 7.50 7.54
CA ARG A 112 18.32 8.87 7.68
C ARG A 112 17.42 9.88 6.98
N ASN A 113 17.08 9.64 5.72
CA ASN A 113 16.35 10.56 4.86
C ASN A 113 14.84 10.57 5.10
N LYS A 114 14.29 9.48 5.65
CA LYS A 114 12.86 9.25 5.95
C LYS A 114 11.97 9.10 4.73
N VAL A 115 12.40 9.52 3.56
CA VAL A 115 11.67 9.48 2.29
C VAL A 115 12.51 8.83 1.22
N GLY A 116 11.89 8.00 0.39
CA GLY A 116 12.52 7.40 -0.79
C GLY A 116 11.58 7.29 -1.97
N LEU A 117 12.17 7.24 -3.16
CA LEU A 117 11.53 6.88 -4.41
C LEU A 117 12.16 5.57 -4.92
N LYS A 118 11.34 4.62 -5.34
CA LYS A 118 11.82 3.29 -5.70
C LYS A 118 11.11 2.76 -6.93
N GLY A 119 11.87 2.14 -7.85
CA GLY A 119 11.33 1.20 -8.83
C GLY A 119 11.04 -0.17 -8.21
N ILE A 120 10.80 -1.17 -9.03
CA ILE A 120 10.44 -2.50 -8.56
C ILE A 120 11.70 -3.36 -8.42
N LEU A 121 11.85 -4.01 -7.27
CA LEU A 121 12.88 -5.02 -7.05
C LEU A 121 12.32 -6.40 -7.39
N PHE A 122 13.01 -7.12 -8.24
CA PHE A 122 12.65 -8.49 -8.60
C PHE A 122 12.74 -9.42 -7.38
N THR A 123 11.85 -10.39 -7.32
CA THR A 123 11.90 -11.44 -6.30
C THR A 123 11.94 -12.78 -7.02
N PRO A 124 13.05 -13.53 -6.93
CA PRO A 124 13.19 -14.85 -7.54
C PRO A 124 12.16 -15.85 -6.99
N ILE A 125 11.79 -16.83 -7.80
CA ILE A 125 10.85 -17.91 -7.43
C ILE A 125 11.59 -19.17 -6.97
N GLU A 126 12.86 -19.29 -7.35
CA GLU A 126 13.68 -20.46 -7.11
C GLU A 126 13.86 -20.73 -5.60
N THR A 127 13.73 -21.99 -5.21
CA THR A 127 13.97 -22.45 -3.84
C THR A 127 15.42 -22.20 -3.44
N GLY A 128 15.63 -21.59 -2.26
CA GLY A 128 16.97 -21.23 -1.77
C GLY A 128 17.50 -19.88 -2.24
N SER A 129 16.73 -19.13 -3.04
CA SER A 129 17.02 -17.73 -3.35
C SER A 129 16.83 -16.83 -2.10
N HIS A 130 17.29 -15.59 -2.18
CA HIS A 130 17.11 -14.63 -1.10
C HIS A 130 15.65 -14.27 -0.87
N ASN A 131 15.32 -13.91 0.36
CA ASN A 131 14.01 -13.37 0.70
C ASN A 131 13.75 -12.05 -0.05
N SER A 132 12.47 -11.77 -0.34
CA SER A 132 12.08 -10.54 -1.06
C SER A 132 12.58 -9.27 -0.35
N TRP A 133 13.46 -8.53 -1.02
CA TRP A 133 13.91 -7.20 -0.56
C TRP A 133 12.75 -6.23 -0.34
N ASN A 134 11.70 -6.33 -1.16
CA ASN A 134 10.49 -5.53 -0.98
C ASN A 134 9.80 -5.82 0.36
N VAL A 135 9.72 -7.09 0.77
CA VAL A 135 9.13 -7.50 2.05
C VAL A 135 10.02 -7.07 3.21
N ALA A 136 11.33 -7.34 3.10
CA ALA A 136 12.31 -6.96 4.12
C ALA A 136 12.27 -5.44 4.40
N MET A 137 12.24 -4.62 3.36
CA MET A 137 12.15 -3.16 3.47
C MET A 137 10.90 -2.71 4.22
N ARG A 138 9.72 -3.29 3.90
CA ARG A 138 8.45 -2.95 4.55
C ARG A 138 8.43 -3.32 6.03
N GLN A 139 8.97 -4.48 6.35
CA GLN A 139 9.03 -4.94 7.75
C GLN A 139 10.02 -4.14 8.58
N GLN A 140 11.24 -3.92 8.07
CA GLN A 140 12.30 -3.20 8.79
C GLN A 140 11.98 -1.71 9.02
N LEU A 141 11.29 -1.07 8.09
CA LEU A 141 10.89 0.33 8.19
C LEU A 141 9.47 0.51 8.75
N ASP A 142 8.77 -0.56 9.06
CA ASP A 142 7.35 -0.55 9.46
C ASP A 142 6.46 0.34 8.57
N ILE A 143 6.72 0.31 7.25
CA ILE A 143 5.87 0.98 6.25
C ILE A 143 4.63 0.13 5.99
N TYR A 144 3.66 0.23 6.88
CA TYR A 144 2.55 -0.69 7.04
C TYR A 144 1.38 -0.46 6.08
N ALA A 145 1.21 0.75 5.56
CA ALA A 145 0.11 1.10 4.67
C ALA A 145 0.61 1.25 3.23
N SER A 146 0.21 0.34 2.36
CA SER A 146 0.37 0.52 0.91
C SER A 146 -0.87 1.20 0.36
N LEU A 147 -0.69 2.32 -0.31
CA LEU A 147 -1.72 3.12 -0.95
C LEU A 147 -1.52 3.09 -2.46
N VAL A 148 -2.58 2.75 -3.19
CA VAL A 148 -2.63 2.76 -4.65
C VAL A 148 -3.83 3.57 -5.10
N ILE A 149 -3.63 4.52 -6.02
CA ILE A 149 -4.70 5.37 -6.54
C ILE A 149 -5.06 4.92 -7.95
N CYS A 150 -6.27 4.40 -8.12
CA CYS A 150 -6.80 3.99 -9.40
C CYS A 150 -7.79 5.03 -9.90
N LYS A 151 -7.40 5.82 -10.89
CA LYS A 151 -8.21 6.90 -11.44
C LYS A 151 -8.18 6.86 -12.96
N SER A 152 -9.36 6.99 -13.58
CA SER A 152 -9.49 7.14 -15.04
C SER A 152 -8.68 8.32 -15.52
N LEU A 153 -7.87 8.11 -16.56
CA LEU A 153 -7.02 9.15 -17.14
C LEU A 153 -7.81 9.96 -18.16
N PRO A 154 -7.73 11.29 -18.13
CA PRO A 154 -8.40 12.14 -19.10
C PRO A 154 -7.99 11.79 -20.54
N GLY A 155 -8.97 11.67 -21.44
CA GLY A 155 -8.71 11.39 -22.85
C GLY A 155 -8.20 9.98 -23.19
N TYR A 156 -8.03 9.12 -22.19
CA TYR A 156 -7.62 7.74 -22.41
C TYR A 156 -8.82 6.79 -22.31
N PRO A 157 -9.18 6.09 -23.39
CA PRO A 157 -10.34 5.21 -23.42
C PRO A 157 -10.04 3.90 -22.67
N THR A 158 -10.83 3.61 -21.65
CA THR A 158 -10.83 2.34 -20.94
C THR A 158 -12.24 1.74 -20.95
N ARG A 159 -12.38 0.48 -20.50
CA ARG A 159 -13.67 -0.22 -20.43
C ARG A 159 -14.69 0.56 -19.60
N HIS A 160 -14.26 1.15 -18.51
CA HIS A 160 -15.10 1.93 -17.59
C HIS A 160 -14.67 3.39 -17.60
N LYS A 161 -15.65 4.28 -17.50
CA LYS A 161 -15.43 5.71 -17.32
C LYS A 161 -15.58 6.09 -15.84
N ASP A 162 -14.99 7.20 -15.45
CA ASP A 162 -15.15 7.81 -14.12
C ASP A 162 -14.79 6.86 -12.96
N VAL A 163 -13.76 6.04 -13.18
CA VAL A 163 -13.16 5.23 -12.12
C VAL A 163 -12.31 6.13 -11.25
N ASP A 164 -12.57 6.17 -9.96
CA ASP A 164 -11.76 6.92 -8.99
C ASP A 164 -11.88 6.29 -7.60
N PHE A 165 -10.97 5.40 -7.26
CA PHE A 165 -10.90 4.78 -5.94
C PHE A 165 -9.47 4.61 -5.45
N ALA A 166 -9.32 4.52 -4.13
CA ALA A 166 -8.07 4.26 -3.45
C ALA A 166 -8.09 2.86 -2.83
N ILE A 167 -6.98 2.14 -2.94
CA ILE A 167 -6.75 0.86 -2.29
C ILE A 167 -5.73 1.04 -1.19
N ILE A 168 -6.10 0.69 0.02
CA ILE A 168 -5.26 0.71 1.21
C ILE A 168 -5.07 -0.73 1.67
N ARG A 169 -3.81 -1.17 1.61
CA ARG A 169 -3.40 -2.54 1.91
C ARG A 169 -2.54 -2.58 3.16
N GLU A 170 -2.87 -3.45 4.11
CA GLU A 170 -1.94 -3.81 5.17
C GLU A 170 -0.74 -4.54 4.54
N ASN A 171 0.49 -4.15 4.89
CA ASN A 171 1.69 -4.47 4.11
C ASN A 171 2.75 -5.26 4.89
N THR A 172 2.53 -5.54 6.19
CA THR A 172 3.57 -6.06 7.09
C THR A 172 3.26 -7.41 7.74
N GLU A 173 2.07 -7.97 7.49
CA GLU A 173 1.67 -9.30 8.00
C GLU A 173 0.90 -10.11 6.96
N GLY A 174 0.26 -11.18 7.36
CA GLY A 174 -0.48 -12.08 6.48
C GLY A 174 0.42 -13.08 5.76
N GLU A 175 0.04 -13.48 4.58
CA GLU A 175 0.70 -14.51 3.78
C GLU A 175 2.13 -14.12 3.36
N TYR A 176 2.40 -12.83 3.28
CA TYR A 176 3.74 -12.30 2.93
C TYR A 176 4.76 -12.39 4.07
N SER A 177 4.38 -12.93 5.23
CA SER A 177 5.33 -13.22 6.31
C SER A 177 6.32 -14.34 5.98
N GLY A 178 5.99 -15.20 4.99
CA GLY A 178 6.83 -16.32 4.58
C GLY A 178 6.98 -17.41 5.64
N LEU A 179 5.96 -17.54 6.52
CA LEU A 179 5.96 -18.55 7.57
C LEU A 179 5.44 -19.87 7.02
N GLU A 180 6.34 -20.64 6.44
CA GLU A 180 6.03 -21.92 5.81
C GLU A 180 6.98 -23.00 6.31
N HIS A 181 6.49 -24.23 6.40
CA HIS A 181 7.33 -25.41 6.65
C HIS A 181 6.77 -26.66 5.98
N SER A 182 7.65 -27.60 5.70
CA SER A 182 7.27 -28.90 5.18
C SER A 182 7.24 -29.92 6.33
N SER A 183 6.06 -30.39 6.68
CA SER A 183 5.88 -31.40 7.73
C SER A 183 6.25 -32.82 7.25
N TYR A 184 5.96 -33.13 5.97
CA TYR A 184 6.33 -34.36 5.29
C TYR A 184 6.63 -34.09 3.81
N PRO A 185 7.33 -34.99 3.10
CA PRO A 185 7.50 -34.87 1.66
C PRO A 185 6.13 -34.71 0.95
N GLY A 186 5.95 -33.60 0.26
CA GLY A 186 4.71 -33.28 -0.45
C GLY A 186 3.61 -32.62 0.42
N VAL A 187 3.88 -32.34 1.71
CA VAL A 187 2.96 -31.59 2.59
C VAL A 187 3.63 -30.33 3.08
N VAL A 188 3.12 -29.18 2.69
CA VAL A 188 3.59 -27.86 3.09
C VAL A 188 2.48 -27.13 3.82
N GLU A 189 2.81 -26.53 4.95
CA GLU A 189 1.92 -25.72 5.79
C GLU A 189 2.37 -24.27 5.77
N SER A 190 1.42 -23.33 5.69
CA SER A 190 1.67 -21.89 5.69
C SER A 190 0.84 -21.22 6.78
N LEU A 191 1.46 -20.34 7.56
CA LEU A 191 0.81 -19.58 8.60
C LEU A 191 0.47 -18.16 8.13
N LYS A 192 -0.83 -17.86 8.09
CA LYS A 192 -1.33 -16.50 7.96
C LYS A 192 -1.52 -15.89 9.34
N VAL A 193 -0.69 -14.92 9.69
CA VAL A 193 -0.80 -14.19 10.97
C VAL A 193 -1.58 -12.90 10.77
N SER A 194 -2.62 -12.68 11.59
CA SER A 194 -3.41 -11.44 11.62
C SER A 194 -3.45 -10.93 13.06
N THR A 195 -3.09 -9.66 13.27
CA THR A 195 -3.08 -9.06 14.62
C THR A 195 -4.05 -7.89 14.69
N ARG A 196 -4.68 -7.74 15.87
CA ARG A 196 -5.60 -6.62 16.11
C ARG A 196 -4.92 -5.25 15.97
N ALA A 197 -3.70 -5.12 16.48
CA ALA A 197 -2.96 -3.86 16.42
C ALA A 197 -2.72 -3.39 14.99
N LYS A 198 -2.35 -4.30 14.09
CA LYS A 198 -2.13 -3.96 12.67
C LYS A 198 -3.44 -3.74 11.91
N ALA A 199 -4.47 -4.55 12.18
CA ALA A 199 -5.80 -4.33 11.64
C ALA A 199 -6.40 -2.97 12.07
N GLU A 200 -6.18 -2.56 13.31
CA GLU A 200 -6.63 -1.28 13.82
C GLU A 200 -5.91 -0.10 13.17
N ARG A 201 -4.58 -0.14 13.10
CA ARG A 201 -3.80 0.97 12.52
C ARG A 201 -4.10 1.19 11.03
N ILE A 202 -4.26 0.10 10.26
CA ILE A 202 -4.57 0.23 8.83
C ILE A 202 -6.01 0.72 8.61
N SER A 203 -6.96 0.29 9.45
CA SER A 203 -8.33 0.80 9.42
C SER A 203 -8.39 2.30 9.74
N ARG A 204 -7.69 2.75 10.79
CA ARG A 204 -7.58 4.19 11.11
C ARG A 204 -6.94 4.96 9.96
N PHE A 205 -5.87 4.45 9.37
CA PHE A 205 -5.24 5.07 8.21
C PHE A 205 -6.24 5.25 7.05
N ALA A 206 -7.11 4.26 6.80
CA ALA A 206 -8.09 4.32 5.73
C ALA A 206 -9.16 5.42 5.98
N PHE A 207 -9.65 5.54 7.20
CA PHE A 207 -10.59 6.60 7.56
C PHE A 207 -9.94 7.99 7.56
N ASP A 208 -8.72 8.12 8.10
CA ASP A 208 -7.97 9.37 8.07
C ASP A 208 -7.65 9.82 6.64
N PHE A 209 -7.29 8.86 5.77
CA PHE A 209 -7.10 9.12 4.34
C PHE A 209 -8.40 9.61 3.70
N ALA A 210 -9.52 8.94 3.99
CA ALA A 210 -10.82 9.32 3.47
C ALA A 210 -11.20 10.76 3.89
N LEU A 211 -11.03 11.11 5.16
CA LEU A 211 -11.28 12.46 5.67
C LEU A 211 -10.42 13.51 4.98
N LYS A 212 -9.12 13.29 4.91
CA LYS A 212 -8.15 14.25 4.35
C LYS A 212 -8.37 14.50 2.86
N ASN A 213 -8.90 13.50 2.13
CA ASN A 213 -9.07 13.55 0.68
C ASN A 213 -10.55 13.75 0.27
N GLY A 214 -11.44 14.10 1.19
CA GLY A 214 -12.85 14.33 0.90
C GLY A 214 -13.60 13.11 0.36
N ARG A 215 -13.10 11.91 0.67
CA ARG A 215 -13.73 10.64 0.31
C ARG A 215 -14.91 10.36 1.21
N LYS A 216 -15.90 9.64 0.70
CA LYS A 216 -17.20 9.50 1.36
C LYS A 216 -17.47 8.11 1.93
N LYS A 217 -16.75 7.08 1.42
CA LYS A 217 -17.02 5.70 1.78
C LYS A 217 -15.75 4.88 1.94
N VAL A 218 -15.67 4.07 3.01
CA VAL A 218 -14.61 3.09 3.25
C VAL A 218 -15.19 1.69 3.25
N THR A 219 -14.72 0.84 2.34
CA THR A 219 -15.13 -0.57 2.21
C THR A 219 -14.03 -1.50 2.76
N CYS A 220 -14.36 -2.31 3.74
CA CYS A 220 -13.48 -3.38 4.22
C CYS A 220 -13.60 -4.61 3.33
N VAL A 221 -12.49 -5.07 2.76
CA VAL A 221 -12.46 -6.28 1.93
C VAL A 221 -11.83 -7.43 2.71
N HIS A 222 -12.53 -8.58 2.78
CA HIS A 222 -12.16 -9.71 3.64
C HIS A 222 -12.67 -11.05 3.10
N LYS A 223 -12.31 -12.15 3.79
CA LYS A 223 -12.86 -13.50 3.57
C LYS A 223 -13.34 -14.13 4.90
N ALA A 224 -13.93 -13.34 5.78
CA ALA A 224 -14.32 -13.74 7.13
C ALA A 224 -15.40 -14.84 7.20
N ASN A 225 -16.13 -15.06 6.11
CA ASN A 225 -17.07 -16.19 6.02
C ASN A 225 -16.36 -17.57 6.02
N ILE A 226 -15.11 -17.62 5.57
CA ILE A 226 -14.25 -18.82 5.59
C ILE A 226 -13.23 -18.71 6.74
N MET A 227 -12.42 -17.66 6.76
CA MET A 227 -11.39 -17.43 7.80
C MET A 227 -11.98 -16.66 8.98
N LYS A 228 -12.82 -17.32 9.76
CA LYS A 228 -13.63 -16.73 10.83
C LYS A 228 -12.79 -16.11 11.96
N LEU A 229 -11.60 -16.62 12.22
CA LEU A 229 -10.68 -16.09 13.23
C LEU A 229 -9.78 -14.99 12.65
N GLY A 230 -9.02 -15.27 11.58
CA GLY A 230 -8.05 -14.34 10.99
C GLY A 230 -8.71 -13.12 10.35
N ASP A 231 -9.48 -13.35 9.29
CA ASP A 231 -10.19 -12.26 8.60
C ASP A 231 -11.37 -11.73 9.42
N GLY A 232 -11.95 -12.58 10.28
CA GLY A 232 -12.95 -12.14 11.25
C GLY A 232 -12.38 -11.15 12.26
N LEU A 233 -11.13 -11.32 12.72
CA LEU A 233 -10.43 -10.34 13.53
C LEU A 233 -10.26 -9.01 12.81
N PHE A 234 -9.84 -9.05 11.54
CA PHE A 234 -9.68 -7.86 10.70
C PHE A 234 -11.00 -7.11 10.53
N LEU A 235 -12.06 -7.80 10.11
CA LEU A 235 -13.40 -7.24 9.92
C LEU A 235 -13.98 -6.64 11.20
N ASN A 236 -13.93 -7.37 12.32
CA ASN A 236 -14.47 -6.90 13.59
C ASN A 236 -13.68 -5.68 14.12
N THR A 237 -12.37 -5.64 13.88
CA THR A 237 -11.54 -4.49 14.23
C THR A 237 -11.88 -3.29 13.37
N PHE A 238 -12.04 -3.49 12.06
CA PHE A 238 -12.49 -2.44 11.16
C PHE A 238 -13.85 -1.85 11.58
N ARG A 239 -14.85 -2.70 11.87
CA ARG A 239 -16.18 -2.26 12.30
C ARG A 239 -16.13 -1.43 13.59
N ARG A 240 -15.28 -1.84 14.55
CA ARG A 240 -15.07 -1.08 15.79
C ARG A 240 -14.45 0.30 15.50
N VAL A 241 -13.44 0.37 14.63
CA VAL A 241 -12.85 1.65 14.23
C VAL A 241 -13.87 2.51 13.47
N ALA A 242 -14.69 1.92 12.59
CA ALA A 242 -15.73 2.63 11.84
C ALA A 242 -16.73 3.35 12.76
N GLU A 243 -17.10 2.74 13.89
CA GLU A 243 -17.99 3.40 14.89
C GLU A 243 -17.35 4.66 15.47
N GLU A 244 -16.02 4.71 15.63
CA GLU A 244 -15.32 5.90 16.14
C GLU A 244 -15.35 7.06 15.12
N TYR A 245 -15.45 6.76 13.80
CA TYR A 245 -15.56 7.75 12.73
C TYR A 245 -16.99 8.06 12.28
N LYS A 246 -18.01 7.50 12.93
CA LYS A 246 -19.42 7.65 12.55
C LYS A 246 -19.88 9.10 12.48
N SER A 247 -19.37 9.96 13.38
CA SER A 247 -19.68 11.38 13.41
C SER A 247 -19.07 12.19 12.26
N SER A 248 -18.11 11.63 11.53
CA SER A 248 -17.44 12.29 10.40
C SER A 248 -18.27 12.31 9.12
N GLY A 249 -19.37 11.55 9.04
CA GLY A 249 -20.19 11.41 7.84
C GLY A 249 -19.63 10.47 6.79
N ILE A 250 -18.53 9.74 7.08
CA ILE A 250 -18.00 8.72 6.19
C ILE A 250 -18.82 7.44 6.34
N GLU A 251 -19.34 6.95 5.22
CA GLU A 251 -20.01 5.65 5.17
C GLU A 251 -18.99 4.52 5.31
N SER A 252 -19.38 3.44 5.99
CA SER A 252 -18.56 2.23 6.08
C SER A 252 -19.39 1.00 5.70
N ASN A 253 -18.80 0.13 4.91
CA ASN A 253 -19.36 -1.19 4.60
C ASN A 253 -18.26 -2.25 4.50
N ASP A 254 -18.64 -3.49 4.33
CA ASP A 254 -17.72 -4.58 4.09
C ASP A 254 -18.17 -5.45 2.90
N MET A 255 -17.22 -6.10 2.28
CA MET A 255 -17.46 -6.98 1.14
C MET A 255 -16.46 -8.14 1.11
N ILE A 256 -16.96 -9.33 0.74
CA ILE A 256 -16.11 -10.51 0.56
C ILE A 256 -15.24 -10.32 -0.69
N VAL A 257 -13.96 -10.72 -0.62
CA VAL A 257 -12.95 -10.43 -1.64
C VAL A 257 -13.29 -10.94 -3.04
N ASP A 258 -13.86 -12.10 -3.17
CA ASP A 258 -14.31 -12.65 -4.46
C ASP A 258 -15.45 -11.82 -5.07
N ASN A 259 -16.42 -11.42 -4.27
CA ASN A 259 -17.46 -10.48 -4.70
C ASN A 259 -16.88 -9.10 -5.03
N THR A 260 -15.92 -8.61 -4.26
CA THR A 260 -15.22 -7.35 -4.54
C THR A 260 -14.53 -7.41 -5.91
N SER A 261 -13.82 -8.49 -6.20
CA SER A 261 -13.12 -8.69 -7.47
C SER A 261 -14.10 -8.71 -8.66
N MET A 262 -15.22 -9.43 -8.54
CA MET A 262 -16.26 -9.44 -9.55
C MET A 262 -16.89 -8.05 -9.73
N GLN A 263 -17.19 -7.36 -8.65
CA GLN A 263 -17.84 -6.05 -8.70
C GLN A 263 -16.94 -4.94 -9.18
N LEU A 264 -15.63 -5.00 -8.92
CA LEU A 264 -14.65 -4.09 -9.51
C LEU A 264 -14.65 -4.16 -11.03
N VAL A 265 -14.68 -5.38 -11.58
CA VAL A 265 -14.72 -5.58 -13.05
C VAL A 265 -16.05 -5.15 -13.65
N SER A 266 -17.16 -5.30 -12.90
CA SER A 266 -18.51 -5.00 -13.39
C SER A 266 -18.91 -3.55 -13.20
N ARG A 267 -18.66 -2.97 -12.02
CA ARG A 267 -19.10 -1.61 -11.61
C ARG A 267 -18.10 -0.96 -10.65
N PRO A 268 -16.90 -0.57 -11.11
CA PRO A 268 -15.84 0.00 -10.26
C PRO A 268 -16.23 1.31 -9.58
N GLN A 269 -17.17 2.08 -10.15
CA GLN A 269 -17.59 3.40 -9.65
C GLN A 269 -18.27 3.36 -8.28
N GLN A 270 -18.70 2.18 -7.81
CA GLN A 270 -19.29 2.03 -6.48
C GLN A 270 -18.27 2.06 -5.34
N PHE A 271 -16.99 1.89 -5.66
CA PHE A 271 -15.90 1.92 -4.69
C PHE A 271 -15.29 3.31 -4.59
N ASP A 272 -14.89 3.69 -3.38
CA ASP A 272 -14.25 4.98 -3.09
C ASP A 272 -12.91 4.75 -2.38
N VAL A 273 -12.91 4.27 -1.14
CA VAL A 273 -11.71 3.80 -0.44
C VAL A 273 -11.94 2.35 -0.05
N MET A 274 -10.98 1.49 -0.35
CA MET A 274 -10.99 0.08 0.07
C MET A 274 -9.83 -0.21 1.01
N VAL A 275 -10.09 -0.91 2.11
CA VAL A 275 -9.05 -1.36 3.05
C VAL A 275 -9.09 -2.88 3.18
N MET A 276 -7.91 -3.52 3.17
CA MET A 276 -7.84 -4.97 3.11
C MET A 276 -6.51 -5.55 3.59
N PRO A 277 -6.49 -6.86 3.94
CA PRO A 277 -5.27 -7.61 4.22
C PRO A 277 -4.29 -7.65 3.03
N ASN A 278 -3.09 -8.11 3.32
CA ASN A 278 -1.93 -8.04 2.45
C ASN A 278 -2.14 -8.68 1.07
N LEU A 279 -2.44 -9.97 0.99
CA LEU A 279 -2.58 -10.68 -0.29
C LEU A 279 -3.72 -10.12 -1.13
N TYR A 280 -4.88 -9.85 -0.51
CA TYR A 280 -6.03 -9.30 -1.24
C TYR A 280 -5.70 -7.93 -1.81
N GLY A 281 -5.00 -7.09 -1.05
CA GLY A 281 -4.58 -5.77 -1.54
C GLY A 281 -3.69 -5.84 -2.77
N ASN A 282 -2.81 -6.83 -2.86
CA ASN A 282 -1.99 -7.02 -4.04
C ASN A 282 -2.81 -7.43 -5.27
N ILE A 283 -3.76 -8.35 -5.09
CA ILE A 283 -4.63 -8.82 -6.18
C ILE A 283 -5.54 -7.68 -6.65
N VAL A 284 -6.23 -7.04 -5.71
CA VAL A 284 -7.20 -5.98 -6.01
C VAL A 284 -6.52 -4.75 -6.65
N SER A 285 -5.29 -4.40 -6.24
CA SER A 285 -4.56 -3.30 -6.87
C SER A 285 -4.20 -3.57 -8.34
N ASN A 286 -3.85 -4.81 -8.67
CA ASN A 286 -3.60 -5.19 -10.06
C ASN A 286 -4.89 -5.19 -10.91
N ILE A 287 -6.03 -5.63 -10.34
CA ILE A 287 -7.34 -5.49 -11.00
C ILE A 287 -7.64 -4.00 -11.22
N GLY A 288 -7.47 -3.17 -10.19
CA GLY A 288 -7.68 -1.72 -10.27
C GLY A 288 -6.84 -1.06 -11.35
N ALA A 289 -5.57 -1.41 -11.45
CA ALA A 289 -4.69 -0.90 -12.50
C ALA A 289 -5.17 -1.28 -13.90
N ALA A 290 -5.58 -2.54 -14.11
CA ALA A 290 -6.11 -2.99 -15.40
C ALA A 290 -7.37 -2.20 -15.83
N LEU A 291 -8.15 -1.70 -14.88
CA LEU A 291 -9.37 -0.92 -15.16
C LEU A 291 -9.07 0.52 -15.63
N VAL A 292 -7.89 1.06 -15.34
CA VAL A 292 -7.57 2.48 -15.59
C VAL A 292 -6.43 2.70 -16.58
N GLY A 293 -5.89 1.65 -17.18
CA GLY A 293 -4.86 1.79 -18.22
C GLY A 293 -3.62 0.91 -18.04
N GLY A 294 -3.56 0.14 -16.96
CA GLY A 294 -2.47 -0.79 -16.71
C GLY A 294 -1.44 -0.31 -15.67
N PRO A 295 -0.42 -1.13 -15.41
CA PRO A 295 0.57 -0.88 -14.36
C PRO A 295 1.41 0.38 -14.58
N GLY A 296 1.60 0.79 -15.83
CA GLY A 296 2.38 1.99 -16.21
C GLY A 296 1.69 3.32 -15.89
N THR A 297 0.42 3.30 -15.44
CA THR A 297 -0.38 4.52 -15.23
C THR A 297 -0.79 4.76 -13.78
N VAL A 298 -0.57 3.80 -12.89
CA VAL A 298 -1.10 3.83 -11.53
C VAL A 298 0.01 4.14 -10.52
N PRO A 299 -0.07 5.30 -9.84
CA PRO A 299 0.88 5.64 -8.80
C PRO A 299 0.57 4.95 -7.47
N GLY A 300 1.60 4.82 -6.64
CA GLY A 300 1.46 4.26 -5.32
C GLY A 300 2.52 4.76 -4.33
N CYS A 301 2.28 4.44 -3.07
CA CYS A 301 3.25 4.65 -2.01
C CYS A 301 3.05 3.67 -0.87
N ASN A 302 4.07 3.53 -0.04
CA ASN A 302 4.03 2.78 1.20
C ASN A 302 4.36 3.73 2.35
N ILE A 303 3.45 3.83 3.32
CA ILE A 303 3.53 4.80 4.41
C ILE A 303 3.68 4.07 5.74
N GLY A 304 4.63 4.51 6.53
CA GLY A 304 4.83 4.14 7.92
C GLY A 304 4.60 5.32 8.86
N ARG A 305 4.99 5.13 10.12
CA ARG A 305 4.93 6.24 11.11
C ARG A 305 6.04 7.26 10.90
N GLU A 306 7.21 6.80 10.45
CA GLU A 306 8.41 7.62 10.30
C GLU A 306 8.91 7.69 8.86
N PHE A 307 8.55 6.73 8.04
CA PHE A 307 9.10 6.52 6.71
C PHE A 307 7.99 6.53 5.66
N ALA A 308 8.33 7.07 4.49
CA ALA A 308 7.47 7.04 3.31
C ALA A 308 8.30 6.61 2.09
N LEU A 309 7.79 5.64 1.35
CA LEU A 309 8.44 5.10 0.16
C LEU A 309 7.47 5.14 -1.01
N TYR A 310 7.83 5.86 -2.05
CA TYR A 310 7.03 6.06 -3.25
C TYR A 310 7.47 5.10 -4.35
N GLU A 311 6.53 4.45 -4.99
CA GLU A 311 6.78 3.47 -6.06
C GLU A 311 5.54 3.34 -6.95
N PRO A 312 5.65 2.85 -8.21
CA PRO A 312 4.47 2.52 -9.01
C PRO A 312 3.51 1.58 -8.25
N GLY A 313 2.21 1.79 -8.41
CA GLY A 313 1.19 1.05 -7.66
C GLY A 313 1.14 -0.45 -7.97
N CYS A 314 1.60 -0.85 -9.16
CA CYS A 314 1.75 -2.25 -9.56
C CYS A 314 3.21 -2.64 -9.68
N ARG A 315 3.51 -3.90 -9.36
CA ARG A 315 4.88 -4.40 -9.22
C ARG A 315 5.28 -5.28 -10.37
N HIS A 316 5.46 -4.68 -11.55
CA HIS A 316 5.98 -5.32 -12.74
C HIS A 316 7.36 -4.75 -13.09
N VAL A 317 8.36 -5.61 -13.16
CA VAL A 317 9.73 -5.21 -13.54
C VAL A 317 9.87 -5.04 -15.06
N ALA A 318 8.99 -5.67 -15.85
CA ALA A 318 8.97 -5.60 -17.31
C ALA A 318 10.35 -5.82 -17.95
N LYS A 319 11.00 -6.94 -17.58
CA LYS A 319 12.34 -7.30 -18.07
C LYS A 319 12.43 -7.46 -19.58
N ASP A 320 11.36 -7.91 -20.19
CA ASP A 320 11.20 -8.14 -21.62
C ASP A 320 11.40 -6.88 -22.48
N ILE A 321 11.14 -5.71 -21.90
CA ILE A 321 11.32 -4.41 -22.56
C ILE A 321 12.42 -3.55 -21.94
N MET A 322 13.18 -4.08 -20.97
CA MET A 322 14.30 -3.39 -20.34
C MET A 322 15.34 -2.94 -21.38
N GLY A 323 15.81 -1.70 -21.29
CA GLY A 323 16.81 -1.12 -22.20
C GLY A 323 16.28 -0.78 -23.59
N THR A 324 15.00 -1.00 -23.88
CA THR A 324 14.41 -0.70 -25.19
C THR A 324 13.80 0.69 -25.29
N ASN A 325 13.82 1.45 -24.20
CA ASN A 325 13.21 2.78 -24.10
C ASN A 325 11.71 2.78 -24.47
N ALA A 326 11.00 1.71 -24.09
CA ALA A 326 9.59 1.51 -24.43
C ALA A 326 8.65 1.60 -23.22
N ALA A 327 9.20 1.70 -21.99
CA ALA A 327 8.43 1.75 -20.78
C ALA A 327 7.63 3.05 -20.62
N ASN A 328 6.43 2.94 -20.06
CA ASN A 328 5.63 4.10 -19.69
C ASN A 328 6.12 4.69 -18.34
N PRO A 329 6.62 5.93 -18.28
CA PRO A 329 7.13 6.51 -17.06
C PRO A 329 6.02 7.16 -16.19
N ALA A 330 4.77 7.24 -16.66
CA ALA A 330 3.71 8.01 -16.03
C ALA A 330 3.45 7.58 -14.57
N ALA A 331 3.40 6.29 -14.27
CA ALA A 331 3.19 5.80 -12.91
C ALA A 331 4.30 6.25 -11.95
N MET A 332 5.57 6.21 -12.39
CA MET A 332 6.70 6.65 -11.57
C MET A 332 6.69 8.17 -11.39
N ILE A 333 6.44 8.94 -12.44
CA ILE A 333 6.33 10.40 -12.38
C ILE A 333 5.19 10.81 -11.41
N LEU A 334 4.02 10.18 -11.52
CA LEU A 334 2.89 10.46 -10.62
C LEU A 334 3.17 10.02 -9.18
N SER A 335 3.91 8.92 -8.96
CA SER A 335 4.36 8.52 -7.63
C SER A 335 5.35 9.55 -7.05
N ALA A 336 6.24 10.09 -7.87
CA ALA A 336 7.12 11.19 -7.48
C ALA A 336 6.33 12.47 -7.14
N THR A 337 5.22 12.77 -7.81
CA THR A 337 4.36 13.91 -7.41
C THR A 337 3.68 13.67 -6.06
N MET A 338 3.33 12.42 -5.72
CA MET A 338 2.84 12.08 -4.38
C MET A 338 3.94 12.33 -3.32
N MET A 339 5.19 12.00 -3.63
CA MET A 339 6.34 12.30 -2.80
C MET A 339 6.52 13.81 -2.60
N LEU A 340 6.42 14.60 -3.68
CA LEU A 340 6.53 16.06 -3.58
C LEU A 340 5.45 16.67 -2.67
N ARG A 341 4.21 16.19 -2.74
CA ARG A 341 3.14 16.61 -1.82
C ARG A 341 3.47 16.25 -0.37
N HIS A 342 4.06 15.08 -0.13
CA HIS A 342 4.51 14.70 1.20
C HIS A 342 5.63 15.62 1.74
N LEU A 343 6.49 16.13 0.86
CA LEU A 343 7.55 17.10 1.18
C LEU A 343 7.02 18.55 1.30
N GLY A 344 5.73 18.79 1.02
CA GLY A 344 5.14 20.15 1.02
C GLY A 344 5.46 20.95 -0.23
N LEU A 345 5.86 20.30 -1.31
CA LEU A 345 6.17 20.90 -2.62
C LEU A 345 4.97 20.79 -3.57
N ASP A 346 3.79 21.27 -3.11
CA ASP A 346 2.52 21.09 -3.80
C ASP A 346 2.48 21.76 -5.17
N THR A 347 3.10 22.93 -5.33
CA THR A 347 3.14 23.67 -6.60
C THR A 347 3.81 22.85 -7.68
N GLN A 348 5.02 22.34 -7.43
CA GLN A 348 5.76 21.50 -8.37
C GLN A 348 5.02 20.18 -8.63
N ALA A 349 4.46 19.57 -7.58
CA ALA A 349 3.67 18.35 -7.71
C ALA A 349 2.46 18.53 -8.64
N ASN A 350 1.75 19.64 -8.53
CA ASN A 350 0.58 19.92 -9.36
C ASN A 350 0.98 20.19 -10.82
N GLN A 351 1.99 21.01 -11.06
CA GLN A 351 2.47 21.30 -12.41
C GLN A 351 2.90 20.02 -13.15
N ILE A 352 3.70 19.17 -12.50
CA ILE A 352 4.13 17.89 -13.09
C ILE A 352 2.92 16.98 -13.37
N ALA A 353 2.01 16.83 -12.40
CA ALA A 353 0.84 15.97 -12.58
C ALA A 353 -0.09 16.47 -13.71
N GLU A 354 -0.34 17.77 -13.78
CA GLU A 354 -1.14 18.40 -14.83
C GLU A 354 -0.51 18.21 -16.20
N SER A 355 0.83 18.37 -16.32
CA SER A 355 1.56 18.11 -17.55
C SER A 355 1.42 16.65 -18.00
N VAL A 356 1.59 15.67 -17.09
CA VAL A 356 1.39 14.23 -17.42
C VAL A 356 -0.03 13.99 -17.93
N TYR A 357 -1.04 14.51 -17.22
CA TYR A 357 -2.42 14.32 -17.65
C TYR A 357 -2.73 14.99 -18.99
N LYS A 358 -2.13 16.14 -19.28
CA LYS A 358 -2.27 16.82 -20.56
C LYS A 358 -1.67 16.03 -21.70
N VAL A 359 -0.45 15.47 -21.53
CA VAL A 359 0.17 14.59 -22.54
C VAL A 359 -0.73 13.39 -22.86
N ILE A 360 -1.30 12.76 -21.82
CA ILE A 360 -2.18 11.61 -22.00
C ILE A 360 -3.49 12.02 -22.69
N GLN A 361 -4.07 13.16 -22.29
CA GLN A 361 -5.29 13.70 -22.86
C GLN A 361 -5.14 14.07 -24.33
N ASP A 362 -4.04 14.72 -24.71
CA ASP A 362 -3.74 15.09 -26.09
C ASP A 362 -3.58 13.86 -26.99
N GLY A 363 -3.13 12.75 -26.44
CA GLY A 363 -3.07 11.46 -27.09
C GLY A 363 -2.08 11.35 -28.24
N LYS A 364 -1.24 12.38 -28.47
CA LYS A 364 -0.23 12.42 -29.52
C LYS A 364 0.96 11.54 -29.18
N VAL A 365 1.35 11.49 -27.93
CA VAL A 365 2.47 10.71 -27.40
C VAL A 365 1.92 9.67 -26.45
N ARG A 366 1.92 8.41 -26.87
CA ARG A 366 1.47 7.25 -26.08
C ARG A 366 2.45 6.11 -26.23
N THR A 367 2.81 5.49 -25.13
CA THR A 367 3.64 4.29 -25.10
C THR A 367 2.85 3.04 -25.53
N ALA A 368 3.53 1.93 -25.74
CA ALA A 368 2.93 0.71 -26.28
C ALA A 368 1.80 0.13 -25.39
N ASP A 369 1.96 0.21 -24.09
CA ASP A 369 0.94 -0.21 -23.09
C ASP A 369 -0.34 0.63 -23.18
N MET A 370 -0.25 1.85 -23.67
CA MET A 370 -1.39 2.75 -23.93
C MET A 370 -1.87 2.70 -25.41
N GLY A 371 -1.44 1.70 -26.18
CA GLY A 371 -1.83 1.50 -27.58
C GLY A 371 -1.11 2.44 -28.56
N GLY A 372 -0.03 3.10 -28.13
CA GLY A 372 0.80 3.95 -28.98
C GLY A 372 2.09 3.25 -29.46
N LYS A 373 3.03 4.05 -29.93
CA LYS A 373 4.36 3.60 -30.38
C LYS A 373 5.48 4.48 -29.83
N SER A 374 5.15 5.46 -29.03
CA SER A 374 6.12 6.41 -28.51
C SER A 374 7.05 5.75 -27.50
N LYS A 375 8.26 6.28 -27.42
CA LYS A 375 9.31 5.82 -26.53
C LYS A 375 9.22 6.54 -25.18
N THR A 376 9.87 6.00 -24.15
CA THR A 376 9.93 6.57 -22.79
C THR A 376 10.43 8.01 -22.82
N HIS A 377 11.52 8.28 -23.54
CA HIS A 377 12.08 9.65 -23.63
C HIS A 377 11.15 10.61 -24.38
N GLU A 378 10.42 10.14 -25.41
CA GLU A 378 9.44 10.99 -26.14
C GLU A 378 8.29 11.41 -25.19
N PHE A 379 7.84 10.49 -24.35
CA PHE A 379 6.84 10.81 -23.33
C PHE A 379 7.38 11.82 -22.31
N THR A 380 8.62 11.63 -21.84
CA THR A 380 9.29 12.56 -20.93
C THR A 380 9.44 13.94 -21.54
N GLN A 381 9.88 14.04 -22.79
CA GLN A 381 10.00 15.31 -23.51
C GLN A 381 8.66 16.00 -23.73
N ALA A 382 7.59 15.22 -23.98
CA ALA A 382 6.24 15.77 -24.08
C ALA A 382 5.76 16.35 -22.73
N VAL A 383 6.11 15.70 -21.61
CA VAL A 383 5.84 16.24 -20.26
C VAL A 383 6.60 17.54 -20.05
N LEU A 384 7.90 17.56 -20.33
CA LEU A 384 8.75 18.75 -20.20
C LEU A 384 8.24 19.93 -21.03
N SER A 385 7.75 19.68 -22.24
CA SER A 385 7.22 20.71 -23.15
C SER A 385 5.90 21.32 -22.66
N ASN A 386 5.26 20.75 -21.66
CA ASN A 386 4.00 21.23 -21.07
C ASN A 386 4.19 21.81 -19.65
N LEU A 387 5.42 21.82 -19.11
CA LEU A 387 5.78 22.47 -17.85
C LEU A 387 6.06 23.95 -18.08
#